data_0fd1bb6c1fae154d63cb77f91c1a1619
#
_entry.id   0fd1bb6c1fae154d63cb77f91c1a1619
#
_cell.length_a   1.000
_cell.length_b   1.000
_cell.length_c   1.000
_cell.angle_alpha   90.00
_cell.angle_beta   90.00
_cell.angle_gamma   90.00
#
_symmetry.space_group_name_H-M   'P 1'
#
loop_
_entity.id
_entity.type
_entity.pdbx_description
1 polymer ?
#
loop_
_entity_poly.entity_id
_entity_poly.type
_entity_poly.pdbx_seq_one_letter_code
_entity_poly.pdbx_strand_id
1 'polypeptide(L)'
;TKYNYSTGTILLVFFGGMFFWTLFEYIAHRFIFHWVPKTPGSIKFVYTLHGNHHHYPRDRQRLFMPPLPSIIISSTLFGLTYLLIGSYTFMFFPGFLLGYLMYGTMHYAIHAWNPPFKWMKPLWRNHHLHHYKNEHNGYGVSSTLWDHIFGTMFDLKREKEDKEKVKELMFEK
;
A
#
# COMPACT_ATOMS: atom_id res chain seq x y z
N THR A 1 -10.08 -29.00 -22.21
CA THR A 1 -9.72 -28.24 -20.98
C THR A 1 -10.81 -28.47 -19.94
N LYS A 2 -10.45 -28.84 -18.73
CA LYS A 2 -11.38 -29.22 -17.63
C LYS A 2 -12.30 -28.04 -17.19
N TYR A 3 -11.93 -26.82 -17.56
CA TYR A 3 -12.67 -25.58 -17.23
C TYR A 3 -12.91 -24.78 -18.49
N ASN A 4 -14.18 -24.49 -18.80
CA ASN A 4 -14.59 -23.72 -19.98
C ASN A 4 -15.18 -22.37 -19.51
N TYR A 5 -14.30 -21.42 -19.19
CA TYR A 5 -14.72 -20.06 -18.80
C TYR A 5 -14.86 -19.16 -20.03
N SER A 6 -15.87 -18.33 -20.05
CA SER A 6 -16.00 -17.28 -21.06
C SER A 6 -14.87 -16.26 -20.95
N THR A 7 -14.47 -15.62 -22.05
CA THR A 7 -13.49 -14.53 -22.05
C THR A 7 -13.90 -13.41 -21.11
N GLY A 8 -15.19 -13.08 -21.06
CA GLY A 8 -15.71 -12.06 -20.13
C GLY A 8 -15.48 -12.45 -18.68
N THR A 9 -15.70 -13.71 -18.30
CA THR A 9 -15.40 -14.21 -16.94
C THR A 9 -13.93 -14.12 -16.62
N ILE A 10 -13.05 -14.50 -17.55
CA ILE A 10 -11.61 -14.45 -17.35
C ILE A 10 -11.15 -13.00 -17.08
N LEU A 11 -11.58 -12.06 -17.93
CA LEU A 11 -11.22 -10.65 -17.78
C LEU A 11 -11.79 -10.04 -16.49
N LEU A 12 -13.06 -10.32 -16.17
CA LEU A 12 -13.70 -9.82 -14.95
C LEU A 12 -12.96 -10.29 -13.69
N VAL A 13 -12.62 -11.58 -13.61
CA VAL A 13 -11.95 -12.17 -12.45
C VAL A 13 -10.50 -11.67 -12.36
N PHE A 14 -9.81 -11.54 -13.49
CA PHE A 14 -8.45 -11.00 -13.53
C PHE A 14 -8.39 -9.54 -13.04
N PHE A 15 -9.21 -8.66 -13.60
CA PHE A 15 -9.27 -7.26 -13.16
C PHE A 15 -9.84 -7.10 -11.75
N GLY A 16 -10.76 -8.00 -11.35
CA GLY A 16 -11.21 -8.12 -9.96
C GLY A 16 -10.07 -8.42 -8.99
N GLY A 17 -9.17 -9.34 -9.36
CA GLY A 17 -7.95 -9.62 -8.60
C GLY A 17 -7.02 -8.42 -8.47
N MET A 18 -6.80 -7.70 -9.58
CA MET A 18 -5.99 -6.49 -9.59
C MET A 18 -6.62 -5.37 -8.72
N PHE A 19 -7.93 -5.19 -8.80
CA PHE A 19 -8.63 -4.23 -7.93
C PHE A 19 -8.58 -4.65 -6.46
N PHE A 20 -8.77 -5.95 -6.18
CA PHE A 20 -8.70 -6.48 -4.82
C PHE A 20 -7.31 -6.29 -4.19
N TRP A 21 -6.22 -6.30 -5.00
CA TRP A 21 -4.90 -5.94 -4.52
C TRP A 21 -4.90 -4.57 -3.82
N THR A 22 -5.56 -3.56 -4.37
CA THR A 22 -5.56 -2.20 -3.78
C THR A 22 -6.16 -2.17 -2.37
N LEU A 23 -7.19 -2.98 -2.11
CA LEU A 23 -7.75 -3.16 -0.77
C LEU A 23 -6.79 -3.95 0.13
N PHE A 24 -6.24 -5.04 -0.39
CA PHE A 24 -5.28 -5.86 0.36
C PHE A 24 -4.03 -5.07 0.75
N GLU A 25 -3.48 -4.28 -0.16
CA GLU A 25 -2.40 -3.34 0.08
C GLU A 25 -2.72 -2.41 1.26
N TYR A 26 -3.88 -1.75 1.21
CA TYR A 26 -4.32 -0.84 2.27
C TYR A 26 -4.44 -1.56 3.63
N ILE A 27 -5.07 -2.73 3.66
CA ILE A 27 -5.24 -3.52 4.89
C ILE A 27 -3.89 -4.00 5.43
N ALA A 28 -3.03 -4.54 4.56
CA ALA A 28 -1.70 -4.99 4.94
C ALA A 28 -0.84 -3.83 5.45
N HIS A 29 -0.85 -2.69 4.76
CA HIS A 29 -0.10 -1.52 5.15
C HIS A 29 -0.56 -1.00 6.52
N ARG A 30 -1.87 -0.84 6.71
CA ARG A 30 -2.44 -0.29 7.94
C ARG A 30 -2.29 -1.23 9.14
N PHE A 31 -2.57 -2.52 9.00
CA PHE A 31 -2.73 -3.43 10.13
C PHE A 31 -1.58 -4.44 10.32
N ILE A 32 -0.77 -4.67 9.29
CA ILE A 32 0.37 -5.59 9.37
C ILE A 32 1.68 -4.79 9.43
N PHE A 33 1.88 -3.85 8.54
CA PHE A 33 3.13 -3.10 8.45
C PHE A 33 3.27 -2.05 9.54
N HIS A 34 2.16 -1.41 9.91
CA HIS A 34 2.07 -0.46 11.04
C HIS A 34 1.50 -1.08 12.31
N TRP A 35 1.54 -2.40 12.44
CA TRP A 35 1.23 -3.06 13.70
C TRP A 35 2.21 -2.64 14.79
N VAL A 36 1.69 -2.31 15.99
CA VAL A 36 2.51 -1.95 17.16
C VAL A 36 2.92 -3.23 17.90
N PRO A 37 4.16 -3.70 17.70
CA PRO A 37 4.61 -4.97 18.27
C PRO A 37 5.00 -4.82 19.74
N LYS A 38 4.82 -5.90 20.53
CA LYS A 38 5.08 -5.89 21.99
C LYS A 38 6.27 -6.78 22.39
N THR A 39 6.74 -7.64 21.53
CA THR A 39 7.85 -8.59 21.83
C THR A 39 9.05 -8.34 20.93
N PRO A 40 10.30 -8.66 21.36
CA PRO A 40 11.48 -8.46 20.53
C PRO A 40 11.40 -9.12 19.15
N GLY A 41 10.79 -10.32 19.06
CA GLY A 41 10.59 -11.02 17.78
C GLY A 41 9.60 -10.30 16.86
N SER A 42 8.48 -9.82 17.40
CA SER A 42 7.49 -9.07 16.61
C SER A 42 8.00 -7.68 16.22
N ILE A 43 8.80 -7.03 17.05
CA ILE A 43 9.48 -5.77 16.70
C ILE A 43 10.40 -5.99 15.50
N LYS A 44 11.25 -7.02 15.55
CA LYS A 44 12.14 -7.37 14.45
C LYS A 44 11.37 -7.71 13.17
N PHE A 45 10.26 -8.42 13.30
CA PHE A 45 9.39 -8.78 12.16
C PHE A 45 8.84 -7.53 11.47
N VAL A 46 8.14 -6.65 12.19
CA VAL A 46 7.55 -5.41 11.63
C VAL A 46 8.64 -4.49 11.06
N TYR A 47 9.76 -4.34 11.77
CA TYR A 47 10.89 -3.55 11.30
C TYR A 47 11.46 -4.12 9.98
N THR A 48 11.60 -5.43 9.85
CA THR A 48 12.11 -6.06 8.63
C THR A 48 11.14 -5.95 7.47
N LEU A 49 9.83 -6.02 7.73
CA LEU A 49 8.81 -5.90 6.67
C LEU A 49 8.70 -4.49 6.10
N HIS A 50 8.67 -3.48 6.98
CA HIS A 50 8.32 -2.11 6.59
C HIS A 50 9.04 -1.01 7.38
N GLY A 51 9.28 -1.19 8.68
CA GLY A 51 9.92 -0.18 9.53
C GLY A 51 11.30 0.24 9.04
N ASN A 52 12.06 -0.69 8.46
CA ASN A 52 13.34 -0.40 7.83
C ASN A 52 13.21 0.58 6.65
N HIS A 53 12.14 0.49 5.87
CA HIS A 53 11.83 1.40 4.79
C HIS A 53 11.45 2.79 5.34
N HIS A 54 10.67 2.87 6.42
CA HIS A 54 10.36 4.15 7.08
C HIS A 54 11.60 4.87 7.63
N HIS A 55 12.58 4.11 8.16
CA HIS A 55 13.85 4.69 8.62
C HIS A 55 14.72 5.22 7.48
N TYR A 56 14.69 4.55 6.31
CA TYR A 56 15.53 4.86 5.16
C TYR A 56 14.71 4.97 3.87
N PRO A 57 13.75 5.91 3.78
CA PRO A 57 12.78 5.96 2.69
C PRO A 57 13.39 6.28 1.31
N ARG A 58 14.61 6.81 1.28
CA ARG A 58 15.35 7.10 0.04
C ARG A 58 16.32 6.00 -0.38
N ASP A 59 16.47 4.95 0.43
CA ASP A 59 17.34 3.81 0.09
C ASP A 59 16.63 2.89 -0.90
N ARG A 60 17.05 2.93 -2.15
CA ARG A 60 16.46 2.17 -3.26
C ARG A 60 16.47 0.66 -3.02
N GLN A 61 17.39 0.13 -2.24
CA GLN A 61 17.49 -1.31 -1.94
C GLN A 61 16.41 -1.78 -0.95
N ARG A 62 15.72 -0.84 -0.28
CA ARG A 62 14.69 -1.11 0.74
C ARG A 62 13.27 -0.82 0.28
N LEU A 63 13.09 -0.46 -1.00
CA LEU A 63 11.79 -0.11 -1.58
C LEU A 63 10.99 -1.32 -2.06
N PHE A 64 11.66 -2.45 -2.28
CA PHE A 64 11.03 -3.70 -2.69
C PHE A 64 11.26 -4.78 -1.65
N MET A 65 10.23 -5.60 -1.43
CA MET A 65 10.39 -6.81 -0.62
C MET A 65 11.36 -7.77 -1.34
N PRO A 66 12.32 -8.38 -0.60
CA PRO A 66 13.24 -9.35 -1.18
C PRO A 66 12.51 -10.52 -1.85
N PRO A 67 13.08 -11.14 -2.91
CA PRO A 67 12.41 -12.18 -3.69
C PRO A 67 11.92 -13.39 -2.85
N LEU A 68 12.73 -13.88 -1.91
CA LEU A 68 12.38 -15.07 -1.14
C LEU A 68 11.14 -14.87 -0.25
N PRO A 69 11.02 -13.81 0.60
CA PRO A 69 9.78 -13.51 1.30
C PRO A 69 8.59 -13.28 0.35
N SER A 70 8.80 -12.60 -0.78
CA SER A 70 7.74 -12.35 -1.77
C SER A 70 7.18 -13.67 -2.34
N ILE A 71 8.04 -14.63 -2.67
CA ILE A 71 7.62 -15.95 -3.17
C ILE A 71 6.86 -16.72 -2.11
N ILE A 72 7.33 -16.75 -0.87
CA ILE A 72 6.68 -17.46 0.24
C ILE A 72 5.29 -16.90 0.48
N ILE A 73 5.18 -15.58 0.62
CA ILE A 73 3.90 -14.89 0.86
C ILE A 73 2.94 -15.11 -0.31
N SER A 74 3.42 -14.91 -1.55
CA SER A 74 2.59 -15.11 -2.74
C SER A 74 2.10 -16.54 -2.89
N SER A 75 2.96 -17.54 -2.63
CA SER A 75 2.56 -18.94 -2.69
C SER A 75 1.53 -19.31 -1.62
N THR A 76 1.70 -18.76 -0.41
CA THR A 76 0.72 -18.94 0.68
C THR A 76 -0.62 -18.31 0.32
N LEU A 77 -0.62 -17.06 -0.19
CA LEU A 77 -1.84 -16.37 -0.62
C LEU A 77 -2.51 -17.09 -1.80
N PHE A 78 -1.73 -17.64 -2.74
CA PHE A 78 -2.26 -18.46 -3.83
C PHE A 78 -2.99 -19.70 -3.28
N GLY A 79 -2.37 -20.42 -2.34
CA GLY A 79 -2.99 -21.58 -1.70
C GLY A 79 -4.29 -21.23 -0.97
N LEU A 80 -4.30 -20.13 -0.21
CA LEU A 80 -5.48 -19.65 0.50
C LEU A 80 -6.60 -19.24 -0.48
N THR A 81 -6.28 -18.51 -1.55
CA THR A 81 -7.27 -18.17 -2.58
C THR A 81 -7.81 -19.41 -3.28
N TYR A 82 -6.95 -20.42 -3.54
CA TYR A 82 -7.40 -21.67 -4.15
C TYR A 82 -8.38 -22.44 -3.24
N LEU A 83 -8.16 -22.42 -1.94
CA LEU A 83 -9.10 -23.03 -0.98
C LEU A 83 -10.45 -22.29 -0.93
N LEU A 84 -10.45 -20.97 -1.15
CA LEU A 84 -11.65 -20.13 -1.09
C LEU A 84 -12.46 -20.13 -2.39
N ILE A 85 -11.81 -19.98 -3.55
CA ILE A 85 -12.48 -19.77 -4.84
C ILE A 85 -12.13 -20.85 -5.89
N GLY A 86 -11.39 -21.88 -5.50
CA GLY A 86 -11.06 -23.02 -6.37
C GLY A 86 -10.34 -22.58 -7.64
N SER A 87 -10.82 -23.11 -8.78
CA SER A 87 -10.20 -22.85 -10.10
C SER A 87 -10.25 -21.40 -10.57
N TYR A 88 -11.10 -20.55 -10.01
CA TYR A 88 -11.09 -19.12 -10.30
C TYR A 88 -9.77 -18.43 -9.89
N THR A 89 -9.03 -19.03 -8.94
CA THR A 89 -7.70 -18.56 -8.51
C THR A 89 -6.73 -18.42 -9.68
N PHE A 90 -6.80 -19.31 -10.67
CA PHE A 90 -5.90 -19.23 -11.83
C PHE A 90 -6.12 -17.99 -12.72
N MET A 91 -7.25 -17.31 -12.56
CA MET A 91 -7.55 -16.05 -13.24
C MET A 91 -7.40 -14.86 -12.29
N PHE A 92 -7.85 -15.00 -11.05
CA PHE A 92 -7.79 -13.96 -10.01
C PHE A 92 -6.35 -13.63 -9.62
N PHE A 93 -5.55 -14.64 -9.31
CA PHE A 93 -4.24 -14.44 -8.71
C PHE A 93 -3.22 -13.78 -9.65
N PRO A 94 -3.16 -14.04 -10.96
CA PRO A 94 -2.36 -13.25 -11.88
C PRO A 94 -2.71 -11.77 -11.87
N GLY A 95 -3.99 -11.40 -11.79
CA GLY A 95 -4.42 -10.02 -11.65
C GLY A 95 -3.98 -9.41 -10.31
N PHE A 96 -4.12 -10.15 -9.23
CA PHE A 96 -3.66 -9.78 -7.90
C PHE A 96 -2.14 -9.54 -7.86
N LEU A 97 -1.34 -10.44 -8.48
CA LEU A 97 0.11 -10.27 -8.59
C LEU A 97 0.50 -9.08 -9.47
N LEU A 98 -0.23 -8.82 -10.56
CA LEU A 98 -0.01 -7.62 -11.35
C LEU A 98 -0.25 -6.36 -10.52
N GLY A 99 -1.30 -6.35 -9.70
CA GLY A 99 -1.54 -5.28 -8.71
C GLY A 99 -0.37 -5.08 -7.77
N TYR A 100 0.19 -6.17 -7.22
CA TYR A 100 1.39 -6.13 -6.38
C TYR A 100 2.61 -5.52 -7.09
N LEU A 101 2.86 -5.92 -8.33
CA LEU A 101 3.98 -5.38 -9.12
C LEU A 101 3.78 -3.90 -9.43
N MET A 102 2.55 -3.49 -9.75
CA MET A 102 2.21 -2.08 -9.96
C MET A 102 2.39 -1.26 -8.67
N TYR A 103 1.97 -1.79 -7.52
CA TYR A 103 2.23 -1.20 -6.21
C TYR A 103 3.72 -0.98 -5.97
N GLY A 104 4.54 -2.04 -6.11
CA GLY A 104 5.99 -1.94 -5.89
C GLY A 104 6.65 -0.92 -6.81
N THR A 105 6.24 -0.88 -8.08
CA THR A 105 6.73 0.09 -9.08
C THR A 105 6.30 1.52 -8.71
N MET A 106 5.05 1.71 -8.30
CA MET A 106 4.53 3.03 -7.87
C MET A 106 5.25 3.50 -6.61
N HIS A 107 5.39 2.63 -5.62
CA HIS A 107 6.10 2.90 -4.37
C HIS A 107 7.55 3.34 -4.63
N TYR A 108 8.25 2.59 -5.48
CA TYR A 108 9.59 2.97 -5.93
C TYR A 108 9.59 4.34 -6.62
N ALA A 109 8.66 4.57 -7.56
CA ALA A 109 8.56 5.83 -8.29
C ALA A 109 8.32 7.03 -7.36
N ILE A 110 7.46 6.87 -6.34
CA ILE A 110 7.17 7.92 -5.35
C ILE A 110 8.44 8.34 -4.60
N HIS A 111 9.28 7.39 -4.22
CA HIS A 111 10.52 7.69 -3.49
C HIS A 111 11.69 8.13 -4.37
N ALA A 112 11.72 7.69 -5.63
CA ALA A 112 12.84 7.91 -6.53
C ALA A 112 12.70 9.13 -7.46
N TRP A 113 11.44 9.48 -7.81
CA TRP A 113 11.16 10.48 -8.84
C TRP A 113 10.06 11.46 -8.43
N ASN A 114 9.97 12.58 -9.15
CA ASN A 114 8.82 13.46 -9.09
C ASN A 114 7.60 12.84 -9.83
N PRO A 115 6.37 13.20 -9.45
CA PRO A 115 5.19 12.70 -10.13
C PRO A 115 5.20 13.08 -11.62
N PRO A 116 5.09 12.10 -12.55
CA PRO A 116 5.20 12.36 -13.99
C PRO A 116 4.01 13.18 -14.51
N PHE A 117 2.86 13.07 -13.87
CA PHE A 117 1.64 13.78 -14.25
C PHE A 117 1.03 14.53 -13.07
N LYS A 118 0.37 15.66 -13.36
CA LYS A 118 -0.28 16.49 -12.30
C LYS A 118 -1.33 15.74 -11.50
N TRP A 119 -2.07 14.83 -12.13
CA TRP A 119 -3.11 14.04 -11.47
C TRP A 119 -2.55 12.98 -10.50
N MET A 120 -1.29 12.61 -10.63
CA MET A 120 -0.62 11.68 -9.70
C MET A 120 -0.09 12.37 -8.43
N LYS A 121 0.01 13.71 -8.40
CA LYS A 121 0.50 14.45 -7.23
C LYS A 121 -0.16 14.06 -5.90
N PRO A 122 -1.48 13.78 -5.83
CA PRO A 122 -2.10 13.33 -4.59
C PRO A 122 -1.48 12.07 -4.00
N LEU A 123 -1.09 11.07 -4.82
CA LEU A 123 -0.44 9.84 -4.35
C LEU A 123 0.93 10.15 -3.73
N TRP A 124 1.78 10.89 -4.44
CA TRP A 124 3.09 11.34 -3.93
C TRP A 124 2.97 12.08 -2.61
N ARG A 125 2.07 13.07 -2.56
CA ARG A 125 1.85 13.85 -1.36
C ARG A 125 1.35 13.00 -0.20
N ASN A 126 0.36 12.13 -0.42
CA ASN A 126 -0.21 11.27 0.60
C ASN A 126 0.87 10.37 1.21
N HIS A 127 1.64 9.70 0.38
CA HIS A 127 2.69 8.80 0.83
C HIS A 127 3.87 9.52 1.50
N HIS A 128 4.29 10.69 1.01
CA HIS A 128 5.30 11.50 1.70
C HIS A 128 4.81 12.02 3.06
N LEU A 129 3.54 12.43 3.18
CA LEU A 129 2.98 12.83 4.46
C LEU A 129 2.91 11.65 5.44
N HIS A 130 2.62 10.44 4.94
CA HIS A 130 2.67 9.21 5.70
C HIS A 130 4.07 8.96 6.30
N HIS A 131 5.12 9.07 5.49
CA HIS A 131 6.51 8.90 5.96
C HIS A 131 7.01 9.98 6.89
N TYR A 132 6.73 11.25 6.59
CA TYR A 132 7.42 12.36 7.23
C TYR A 132 6.59 13.14 8.24
N LYS A 133 5.27 12.88 8.30
CA LYS A 133 4.38 13.63 9.17
C LYS A 133 3.59 12.75 10.15
N ASN A 134 2.88 11.76 9.64
CA ASN A 134 2.04 10.89 10.46
C ASN A 134 1.83 9.55 9.78
N GLU A 135 2.47 8.51 10.29
CA GLU A 135 2.38 7.14 9.79
C GLU A 135 1.01 6.46 10.06
N HIS A 136 0.11 7.12 10.79
CA HIS A 136 -1.24 6.63 11.05
C HIS A 136 -2.29 7.12 10.04
N ASN A 137 -1.85 7.81 8.97
CA ASN A 137 -2.68 8.29 7.87
C ASN A 137 -2.01 8.02 6.53
N GLY A 138 -2.77 7.94 5.44
CA GLY A 138 -2.21 7.87 4.09
C GLY A 138 -1.59 6.54 3.72
N TYR A 139 -2.27 5.44 4.01
CA TYR A 139 -1.77 4.08 3.78
C TYR A 139 -1.78 3.64 2.31
N GLY A 140 -2.65 4.22 1.47
CA GLY A 140 -2.77 3.86 0.06
C GLY A 140 -1.62 4.39 -0.78
N VAL A 141 -0.88 3.49 -1.42
CA VAL A 141 0.24 3.80 -2.33
C VAL A 141 -0.22 3.74 -3.80
N SER A 142 -0.90 2.66 -4.20
CA SER A 142 -1.45 2.52 -5.55
C SER A 142 -2.68 3.40 -5.78
N SER A 143 -3.45 3.68 -4.73
CA SER A 143 -4.68 4.45 -4.78
C SER A 143 -5.00 5.03 -3.41
N THR A 144 -5.49 6.27 -3.37
CA THR A 144 -6.01 6.89 -2.14
C THR A 144 -7.48 6.54 -1.86
N LEU A 145 -8.09 5.66 -2.65
CA LEU A 145 -9.51 5.30 -2.55
C LEU A 145 -9.88 4.81 -1.15
N TRP A 146 -9.09 3.89 -0.62
CA TRP A 146 -9.35 3.27 0.68
C TRP A 146 -9.09 4.23 1.84
N ASP A 147 -8.13 5.15 1.71
CA ASP A 147 -7.94 6.23 2.68
C ASP A 147 -9.18 7.14 2.77
N HIS A 148 -9.81 7.43 1.63
CA HIS A 148 -11.08 8.17 1.61
C HIS A 148 -12.22 7.39 2.26
N ILE A 149 -12.37 6.10 1.92
CA ILE A 149 -13.45 5.25 2.44
C ILE A 149 -13.32 5.04 3.95
N PHE A 150 -12.10 4.81 4.45
CA PHE A 150 -11.85 4.51 5.86
C PHE A 150 -11.42 5.74 6.70
N GLY A 151 -11.46 6.93 6.13
CA GLY A 151 -11.22 8.19 6.84
C GLY A 151 -9.76 8.39 7.28
N THR A 152 -8.79 7.81 6.56
CA THR A 152 -7.36 7.94 6.84
C THR A 152 -6.63 8.90 5.91
N MET A 153 -7.35 9.73 5.15
CA MET A 153 -6.77 10.82 4.36
C MET A 153 -6.24 11.95 5.26
N PHE A 154 -5.22 12.64 4.79
CA PHE A 154 -4.75 13.87 5.42
C PHE A 154 -5.71 15.03 5.14
N ASP A 155 -6.18 15.70 6.20
CA ASP A 155 -6.95 16.94 6.10
C ASP A 155 -6.01 18.16 6.00
N LEU A 156 -5.67 18.51 4.77
CA LEU A 156 -4.73 19.59 4.49
C LEU A 156 -5.29 20.99 4.78
N LYS A 157 -6.62 21.18 4.79
CA LYS A 157 -7.25 22.46 5.13
C LYS A 157 -7.09 22.72 6.62
N ARG A 158 -7.54 21.78 7.44
CA ARG A 158 -7.41 21.83 8.89
C ARG A 158 -5.96 22.05 9.33
N GLU A 159 -5.01 21.37 8.68
CA GLU A 159 -3.59 21.53 8.99
C GLU A 159 -3.04 22.91 8.68
N LYS A 160 -3.53 23.57 7.62
CA LYS A 160 -3.14 24.95 7.30
C LYS A 160 -3.71 25.91 8.34
N GLU A 161 -4.98 25.74 8.70
CA GLU A 161 -5.63 26.53 9.76
C GLU A 161 -4.94 26.36 11.11
N ASP A 162 -4.59 25.14 11.50
CA ASP A 162 -3.87 24.85 12.74
C ASP A 162 -2.48 25.50 12.75
N LYS A 163 -1.75 25.50 11.64
CA LYS A 163 -0.44 26.17 11.52
C LYS A 163 -0.54 27.68 11.58
N GLU A 164 -1.55 28.27 10.95
CA GLU A 164 -1.81 29.71 11.01
C GLU A 164 -2.16 30.13 12.43
N LYS A 165 -3.06 29.38 13.08
CA LYS A 165 -3.46 29.64 14.47
C LYS A 165 -2.31 29.50 15.47
N VAL A 166 -1.42 28.52 15.29
CA VAL A 166 -0.20 28.40 16.12
C VAL A 166 0.73 29.60 15.91
N LYS A 167 0.89 30.08 14.68
CA LYS A 167 1.68 31.30 14.40
C LYS A 167 1.09 32.51 15.10
N GLU A 168 -0.23 32.74 14.99
CA GLU A 168 -0.90 33.83 15.70
C GLU A 168 -0.62 33.78 17.20
N LEU A 169 -0.82 32.62 17.83
CA LEU A 169 -0.56 32.41 19.26
C LEU A 169 0.92 32.59 19.70
N MET A 170 1.86 32.36 18.78
CA MET A 170 3.29 32.54 19.07
C MET A 170 3.74 34.00 18.95
N PHE A 171 3.02 34.83 18.21
CA PHE A 171 3.40 36.25 17.96
C PHE A 171 2.51 37.25 18.68
N GLU A 172 1.53 36.79 19.46
CA GLU A 172 0.74 37.65 20.36
C GLU A 172 1.44 37.94 21.74
N LYS A 173 2.76 38.06 21.75
CA LYS A 173 3.50 38.50 22.95
C LYS A 173 4.19 39.82 22.72
#